data_affde7e1242765d72a0dc0856b9b169f
#
_entry.id   affde7e1242765d72a0dc0856b9b169f
#
_cell.length_a   1.000
_cell.length_b   1.000
_cell.length_c   1.000
_cell.angle_alpha   90.00
_cell.angle_beta   90.00
_cell.angle_gamma   90.00
#
_symmetry.space_group_name_H-M   'P 1'
#
loop_
_entity.id
_entity.type
_entity.pdbx_description
1 polymer ?
#
loop_
_entity_poly.entity_id
_entity_poly.type
_entity_poly.pdbx_seq_one_letter_code
_entity_poly.pdbx_strand_id
1 'polypeptide(L)'
;MAEAEQNKQNQPVKSESGQTQNKFHKGGRRYYPKKRYYKPQNNSGDQQAPPTRVSFQKISLVIPLFNEEESILPLINEIRKALKPLNKPYEIIFIDDGSTDKSLHQIKEAAKSDNRIKFISFRKNYGKSAALQVGFKAATGDAVITMDADLQDDPHEIPNLLKKLDEGYDLCSGWKKERFDPFIKKYSSRFFNFATRIMSGIKLHDFNCGLKAYRREVVQNLNVYGELHRYVPVLAKWQGFTITELPVKHHPRRYGKTKFGISRFFKGFIDLITVTFVGRYIKRPMHFFGFFGALAFFVGLIVNGYLTIEWLSGRQLSNRPMLFLGMLLIIVGVQFFSVGLLGEMLVHQNQSEREYVVKDRN
;
A
#
# COMPACT_ATOMS: atom_id res chain seq x y z
N MET A 1 12.49 -72.44 -0.66
CA MET A 1 12.56 -73.06 0.66
C MET A 1 11.91 -72.06 1.57
N ALA A 2 10.72 -72.21 1.77
CA ALA A 2 10.01 -72.96 2.83
C ALA A 2 9.79 -71.98 3.99
N GLU A 3 8.63 -71.54 4.10
CA GLU A 3 7.45 -72.05 4.90
C GLU A 3 7.45 -71.33 6.25
N ALA A 4 6.45 -70.60 6.59
CA ALA A 4 5.06 -70.90 6.83
C ALA A 4 4.75 -70.81 8.32
N GLU A 5 3.69 -70.10 8.56
CA GLU A 5 2.49 -70.47 9.35
C GLU A 5 2.60 -70.27 10.86
N GLN A 6 1.67 -69.92 11.62
CA GLN A 6 0.19 -69.79 11.71
C GLN A 6 -0.10 -69.30 13.13
N ASN A 7 -0.99 -68.38 13.37
CA ASN A 7 -2.41 -68.46 13.62
C ASN A 7 -2.88 -68.83 15.07
N LYS A 8 -3.87 -68.07 15.51
CA LYS A 8 -5.02 -68.32 16.43
C LYS A 8 -5.05 -67.45 17.68
N GLN A 9 -6.01 -66.56 17.71
CA GLN A 9 -7.39 -66.62 18.22
C GLN A 9 -7.49 -66.97 19.72
N ASN A 10 -8.06 -66.11 20.60
CA ASN A 10 -9.44 -66.07 21.04
C ASN A 10 -9.62 -65.20 22.29
N GLN A 11 -10.77 -64.54 22.33
CA GLN A 11 -11.44 -63.91 23.47
C GLN A 11 -12.12 -64.97 24.34
N PRO A 12 -12.93 -64.59 25.36
CA PRO A 12 -12.95 -63.56 26.41
C PRO A 12 -13.08 -64.15 27.79
N VAL A 13 -13.23 -63.39 28.92
CA VAL A 13 -14.21 -63.64 30.01
C VAL A 13 -14.14 -62.59 31.12
N LYS A 14 -15.29 -62.27 31.65
CA LYS A 14 -15.76 -61.29 32.61
C LYS A 14 -15.36 -61.52 34.06
N SER A 15 -15.58 -60.45 34.84
CA SER A 15 -16.24 -60.35 36.17
C SER A 15 -15.31 -60.10 37.35
N GLU A 16 -15.63 -59.09 38.02
CA GLU A 16 -16.24 -58.79 39.31
C GLU A 16 -15.32 -58.21 40.39
N SER A 17 -15.82 -57.06 40.82
CA SER A 17 -15.93 -56.56 42.21
C SER A 17 -14.76 -56.60 43.19
N GLY A 18 -14.52 -55.43 43.79
CA GLY A 18 -13.74 -55.30 45.04
C GLY A 18 -13.55 -53.84 45.46
N GLN A 19 -14.44 -53.37 46.32
CA GLN A 19 -14.30 -52.11 47.05
C GLN A 19 -13.11 -52.13 47.99
N THR A 20 -12.37 -51.04 48.12
CA THR A 20 -11.93 -50.50 49.44
C THR A 20 -11.34 -49.09 49.31
N GLN A 21 -11.94 -48.18 49.97
CA GLN A 21 -11.63 -46.97 50.75
C GLN A 21 -10.24 -46.29 50.62
N ASN A 22 -10.40 -44.97 50.37
CA ASN A 22 -9.74 -43.81 50.99
C ASN A 22 -8.23 -43.70 51.13
N LYS A 23 -7.66 -42.65 50.49
CA LYS A 23 -6.96 -41.62 51.22
C LYS A 23 -6.73 -40.35 50.39
N PHE A 24 -7.08 -39.22 50.97
CA PHE A 24 -6.90 -37.83 50.49
C PHE A 24 -5.43 -37.54 50.15
N HIS A 25 -5.19 -36.95 48.92
CA HIS A 25 -4.10 -36.07 48.71
C HIS A 25 -4.51 -34.86 47.88
N LYS A 26 -4.35 -33.68 48.45
CA LYS A 26 -4.52 -32.36 47.85
C LYS A 26 -3.55 -32.20 46.68
N GLY A 27 -4.07 -32.13 45.46
CA GLY A 27 -3.30 -31.82 44.24
C GLY A 27 -3.85 -30.56 43.59
N GLY A 28 -2.99 -29.53 43.46
CA GLY A 28 -3.32 -28.20 42.99
C GLY A 28 -3.95 -28.19 41.59
N ARG A 29 -5.00 -27.41 41.45
CA ARG A 29 -5.65 -27.13 40.18
C ARG A 29 -4.70 -26.31 39.31
N ARG A 30 -4.17 -26.89 38.22
CA ARG A 30 -3.56 -26.18 37.12
C ARG A 30 -4.65 -25.37 36.42
N TYR A 31 -4.55 -24.06 36.55
CA TYR A 31 -5.39 -23.08 35.84
C TYR A 31 -5.02 -23.08 34.36
N TYR A 32 -5.86 -23.68 33.50
CA TYR A 32 -5.78 -23.49 32.05
C TYR A 32 -6.65 -22.28 31.70
N PRO A 33 -6.07 -21.22 31.09
CA PRO A 33 -6.90 -20.11 30.64
C PRO A 33 -7.78 -20.58 29.49
N LYS A 34 -9.11 -20.48 29.67
CA LYS A 34 -10.09 -20.70 28.62
C LYS A 34 -9.78 -19.78 27.45
N LYS A 35 -9.48 -20.34 26.27
CA LYS A 35 -9.44 -19.59 25.00
C LYS A 35 -10.79 -18.89 24.86
N ARG A 36 -10.79 -17.57 24.98
CA ARG A 36 -11.93 -16.73 24.57
C ARG A 36 -12.06 -16.87 23.08
N TYR A 37 -13.05 -17.62 22.63
CA TYR A 37 -13.55 -17.52 21.26
C TYR A 37 -14.14 -16.12 21.11
N TYR A 38 -13.54 -15.31 20.28
CA TYR A 38 -14.11 -14.05 19.83
C TYR A 38 -15.36 -14.39 19.03
N LYS A 39 -16.54 -14.18 19.64
CA LYS A 39 -17.78 -14.08 18.86
C LYS A 39 -17.69 -12.80 18.04
N PRO A 40 -17.90 -12.85 16.72
CA PRO A 40 -18.04 -11.60 15.97
C PRO A 40 -19.28 -10.88 16.52
N GLN A 41 -19.07 -9.67 17.03
CA GLN A 41 -20.17 -8.74 17.29
C GLN A 41 -20.81 -8.42 15.95
N ASN A 42 -22.02 -8.90 15.71
CA ASN A 42 -22.91 -8.36 14.70
C ASN A 42 -23.26 -6.93 15.11
N ASN A 43 -22.50 -5.96 14.65
CA ASN A 43 -22.97 -4.59 14.55
C ASN A 43 -23.95 -4.56 13.36
N SER A 44 -25.22 -4.74 13.66
CA SER A 44 -26.35 -4.38 12.81
C SER A 44 -26.46 -2.85 12.81
N GLY A 45 -25.54 -2.17 12.12
CA GLY A 45 -25.57 -0.77 11.77
C GLY A 45 -25.40 -0.67 10.27
N ASP A 46 -26.48 -0.32 9.58
CA ASP A 46 -26.57 0.11 8.17
C ASP A 46 -25.71 -0.68 7.16
N GLN A 47 -26.17 -1.87 6.83
CA GLN A 47 -25.88 -2.46 5.52
C GLN A 47 -26.69 -1.69 4.49
N GLN A 48 -26.16 -0.56 4.02
CA GLN A 48 -26.57 0.01 2.76
C GLN A 48 -26.45 -1.08 1.69
N ALA A 49 -27.55 -1.35 0.99
CA ALA A 49 -27.58 -2.26 -0.15
C ALA A 49 -26.38 -1.94 -1.06
N PRO A 50 -25.66 -2.96 -1.59
CA PRO A 50 -24.55 -2.70 -2.50
C PRO A 50 -25.07 -1.83 -3.64
N PRO A 51 -24.34 -0.77 -4.02
CA PRO A 51 -24.76 0.10 -5.10
C PRO A 51 -24.99 -0.75 -6.35
N THR A 52 -26.02 -0.42 -7.11
CA THR A 52 -26.44 -1.09 -8.34
C THR A 52 -25.23 -1.38 -9.20
N ARG A 53 -24.95 -2.63 -9.50
CA ARG A 53 -23.77 -3.11 -10.24
C ARG A 53 -23.75 -2.48 -11.62
N VAL A 54 -22.97 -1.42 -11.81
CA VAL A 54 -22.69 -0.87 -13.13
C VAL A 54 -21.63 -1.76 -13.77
N SER A 55 -22.02 -2.60 -14.70
CA SER A 55 -21.09 -3.38 -15.51
C SER A 55 -20.22 -2.41 -16.34
N PHE A 56 -18.90 -2.54 -16.26
CA PHE A 56 -17.97 -1.73 -17.05
C PHE A 56 -18.23 -1.93 -18.56
N GLN A 57 -18.36 -0.82 -19.29
CA GLN A 57 -18.58 -0.85 -20.72
C GLN A 57 -17.26 -0.83 -21.49
N LYS A 58 -16.24 -0.13 -21.01
CA LYS A 58 -14.94 0.02 -21.64
C LYS A 58 -13.80 -0.10 -20.64
N ILE A 59 -12.69 -0.71 -21.08
CA ILE A 59 -11.48 -0.92 -20.27
C ILE A 59 -10.35 -0.09 -20.86
N SER A 60 -9.61 0.67 -20.01
CA SER A 60 -8.35 1.33 -20.38
C SER A 60 -7.19 0.67 -19.67
N LEU A 61 -6.18 0.22 -20.41
CA LEU A 61 -4.93 -0.26 -19.85
C LEU A 61 -3.89 0.87 -19.94
N VAL A 62 -3.33 1.28 -18.82
CA VAL A 62 -2.27 2.29 -18.72
C VAL A 62 -0.97 1.59 -18.40
N ILE A 63 -0.02 1.66 -19.33
CA ILE A 63 1.25 0.92 -19.28
C ILE A 63 2.42 1.90 -19.37
N PRO A 64 2.98 2.33 -18.21
CA PRO A 64 4.21 3.12 -18.21
C PRO A 64 5.41 2.24 -18.57
N LEU A 65 6.32 2.78 -19.38
CA LEU A 65 7.52 2.07 -19.81
C LEU A 65 8.73 3.00 -19.95
N PHE A 66 9.92 2.41 -19.85
CA PHE A 66 11.19 3.06 -20.12
C PHE A 66 12.25 2.03 -20.49
N ASN A 67 12.67 2.03 -21.79
CA ASN A 67 13.61 1.07 -22.37
C ASN A 67 13.19 -0.38 -22.15
N GLU A 68 12.10 -0.79 -22.80
CA GLU A 68 11.48 -2.13 -22.72
C GLU A 68 11.20 -2.68 -24.13
N GLU A 69 12.08 -2.43 -25.13
CA GLU A 69 11.87 -2.79 -26.53
C GLU A 69 11.56 -4.27 -26.74
N GLU A 70 12.16 -5.18 -25.97
CA GLU A 70 11.99 -6.62 -26.14
C GLU A 70 10.65 -7.14 -25.62
N SER A 71 9.97 -6.39 -24.75
CA SER A 71 8.75 -6.83 -24.05
C SER A 71 7.45 -6.31 -24.67
N ILE A 72 7.49 -5.23 -25.46
CA ILE A 72 6.28 -4.53 -25.96
C ILE A 72 5.39 -5.43 -26.81
N LEU A 73 5.93 -6.03 -27.88
CA LEU A 73 5.13 -6.87 -28.78
C LEU A 73 4.58 -8.13 -28.11
N PRO A 74 5.38 -8.87 -27.31
CA PRO A 74 4.85 -9.97 -26.50
C PRO A 74 3.74 -9.53 -25.56
N LEU A 75 3.89 -8.39 -24.87
CA LEU A 75 2.91 -7.87 -23.92
C LEU A 75 1.57 -7.55 -24.62
N ILE A 76 1.61 -6.87 -25.75
CA ILE A 76 0.40 -6.58 -26.54
C ILE A 76 -0.34 -7.87 -26.88
N ASN A 77 0.38 -8.91 -27.29
CA ASN A 77 -0.22 -10.19 -27.64
C ASN A 77 -0.87 -10.89 -26.43
N GLU A 78 -0.20 -10.88 -25.27
CA GLU A 78 -0.76 -11.47 -24.03
C GLU A 78 -1.98 -10.68 -23.54
N ILE A 79 -1.97 -9.34 -23.62
CA ILE A 79 -3.13 -8.50 -23.30
C ILE A 79 -4.32 -8.83 -24.21
N ARG A 80 -4.09 -8.96 -25.53
CA ARG A 80 -5.15 -9.32 -26.48
C ARG A 80 -5.79 -10.67 -26.15
N LYS A 81 -4.95 -11.67 -25.78
CA LYS A 81 -5.44 -12.99 -25.37
C LYS A 81 -6.27 -12.91 -24.08
N ALA A 82 -5.79 -12.18 -23.10
CA ALA A 82 -6.43 -12.04 -21.80
C ALA A 82 -7.78 -11.30 -21.86
N LEU A 83 -7.90 -10.30 -22.73
CA LEU A 83 -9.12 -9.50 -22.86
C LEU A 83 -10.14 -10.07 -23.84
N LYS A 84 -9.72 -10.94 -24.76
CA LYS A 84 -10.63 -11.55 -25.75
C LYS A 84 -11.87 -12.20 -25.14
N PRO A 85 -11.77 -12.99 -24.03
CA PRO A 85 -12.95 -13.62 -23.40
C PRO A 85 -13.94 -12.63 -22.79
N LEU A 86 -13.51 -11.42 -22.46
CA LEU A 86 -14.39 -10.42 -21.84
C LEU A 86 -15.37 -9.80 -22.84
N ASN A 87 -15.10 -9.89 -24.12
CA ASN A 87 -15.92 -9.33 -25.22
C ASN A 87 -16.35 -7.88 -24.96
N LYS A 88 -15.45 -7.06 -24.42
CA LYS A 88 -15.66 -5.64 -24.14
C LYS A 88 -14.72 -4.75 -24.91
N PRO A 89 -15.13 -3.55 -25.32
CA PRO A 89 -14.23 -2.55 -25.87
C PRO A 89 -13.09 -2.25 -24.90
N TYR A 90 -11.88 -2.13 -25.44
CA TYR A 90 -10.71 -1.74 -24.66
C TYR A 90 -9.75 -0.86 -25.45
N GLU A 91 -8.90 -0.16 -24.74
CA GLU A 91 -7.76 0.58 -25.26
C GLU A 91 -6.51 0.28 -24.44
N ILE A 92 -5.36 0.33 -25.10
CA ILE A 92 -4.04 0.18 -24.47
C ILE A 92 -3.32 1.51 -24.64
N ILE A 93 -2.98 2.16 -23.56
CA ILE A 93 -2.32 3.46 -23.53
C ILE A 93 -0.91 3.27 -22.99
N PHE A 94 0.06 3.26 -23.90
CA PHE A 94 1.47 3.22 -23.54
C PHE A 94 1.96 4.64 -23.21
N ILE A 95 2.62 4.77 -22.06
CA ILE A 95 3.28 6.03 -21.68
C ILE A 95 4.78 5.78 -21.67
N ASP A 96 5.42 6.23 -22.74
CA ASP A 96 6.86 6.15 -22.90
C ASP A 96 7.55 7.28 -22.13
N ASP A 97 8.25 6.91 -21.09
CA ASP A 97 8.94 7.84 -20.17
C ASP A 97 10.32 8.25 -20.72
N GLY A 98 10.37 8.63 -22.00
CA GLY A 98 11.56 9.13 -22.66
C GLY A 98 12.58 8.02 -22.98
N SER A 99 12.13 6.89 -23.51
CA SER A 99 13.00 5.77 -23.92
C SER A 99 14.03 6.18 -24.96
N THR A 100 15.22 5.59 -24.89
CA THR A 100 16.35 5.80 -25.79
C THR A 100 16.61 4.62 -26.73
N ASP A 101 15.88 3.52 -26.53
CA ASP A 101 15.90 2.31 -27.34
C ASP A 101 14.79 2.32 -28.42
N LYS A 102 14.50 1.18 -29.02
CA LYS A 102 13.46 1.04 -30.04
C LYS A 102 12.03 0.94 -29.48
N SER A 103 11.82 1.11 -28.18
CA SER A 103 10.50 1.01 -27.54
C SER A 103 9.44 1.89 -28.21
N LEU A 104 9.73 3.19 -28.35
CA LEU A 104 8.80 4.12 -28.98
C LEU A 104 8.49 3.77 -30.44
N HIS A 105 9.49 3.30 -31.19
CA HIS A 105 9.31 2.88 -32.57
C HIS A 105 8.33 1.70 -32.67
N GLN A 106 8.51 0.67 -31.84
CA GLN A 106 7.64 -0.50 -31.83
C GLN A 106 6.19 -0.17 -31.45
N ILE A 107 6.01 0.73 -30.48
CA ILE A 107 4.66 1.18 -30.09
C ILE A 107 3.99 1.93 -31.26
N LYS A 108 4.72 2.81 -31.95
CA LYS A 108 4.21 3.53 -33.11
C LYS A 108 3.76 2.58 -34.23
N GLU A 109 4.56 1.56 -34.53
CA GLU A 109 4.20 0.56 -35.54
C GLU A 109 2.97 -0.27 -35.12
N ALA A 110 2.91 -0.67 -33.83
CA ALA A 110 1.74 -1.36 -33.29
C ALA A 110 0.48 -0.49 -33.34
N ALA A 111 0.57 0.79 -33.08
CA ALA A 111 -0.55 1.75 -33.11
C ALA A 111 -1.05 2.01 -34.55
N LYS A 112 -0.19 1.91 -35.57
CA LYS A 112 -0.62 1.98 -36.99
C LYS A 112 -1.50 0.79 -37.40
N SER A 113 -1.22 -0.39 -36.83
CA SER A 113 -1.92 -1.64 -37.16
C SER A 113 -3.15 -1.89 -36.29
N ASP A 114 -3.29 -1.23 -35.12
CA ASP A 114 -4.38 -1.42 -34.16
C ASP A 114 -4.76 -0.10 -33.51
N ASN A 115 -5.92 0.46 -33.88
CA ASN A 115 -6.44 1.74 -33.38
C ASN A 115 -6.77 1.74 -31.86
N ARG A 116 -6.80 0.56 -31.25
CA ARG A 116 -6.95 0.43 -29.78
C ARG A 116 -5.67 0.77 -29.03
N ILE A 117 -4.53 0.78 -29.73
CA ILE A 117 -3.23 1.12 -29.14
C ILE A 117 -3.00 2.61 -29.29
N LYS A 118 -2.83 3.27 -28.17
CA LYS A 118 -2.50 4.70 -28.07
C LYS A 118 -1.17 4.86 -27.35
N PHE A 119 -0.49 5.96 -27.61
CA PHE A 119 0.75 6.25 -26.90
C PHE A 119 0.92 7.74 -26.64
N ILE A 120 1.65 8.02 -25.54
CA ILE A 120 2.15 9.36 -25.19
C ILE A 120 3.63 9.18 -24.87
N SER A 121 4.50 9.99 -25.46
CA SER A 121 5.95 9.91 -25.23
C SER A 121 6.47 11.21 -24.62
N PHE A 122 7.25 11.09 -23.58
CA PHE A 122 7.91 12.21 -22.92
C PHE A 122 9.25 12.54 -23.59
N ARG A 123 9.64 13.81 -23.51
CA ARG A 123 10.95 14.26 -24.03
C ARG A 123 12.15 13.76 -23.23
N LYS A 124 11.95 13.42 -21.95
CA LYS A 124 12.94 12.86 -21.03
C LYS A 124 12.27 12.00 -19.98
N ASN A 125 13.04 11.24 -19.20
CA ASN A 125 12.53 10.47 -18.09
C ASN A 125 12.05 11.38 -16.94
N TYR A 126 10.74 11.33 -16.62
CA TYR A 126 10.11 12.04 -15.51
C TYR A 126 9.70 11.08 -14.38
N GLY A 127 9.82 9.77 -14.59
CA GLY A 127 9.51 8.73 -13.63
C GLY A 127 8.09 8.19 -13.73
N LYS A 128 7.91 7.00 -13.15
CA LYS A 128 6.68 6.19 -13.24
C LYS A 128 5.43 6.93 -12.78
N SER A 129 5.53 7.77 -11.75
CA SER A 129 4.38 8.54 -11.24
C SER A 129 3.84 9.53 -12.27
N ALA A 130 4.73 10.27 -12.94
CA ALA A 130 4.34 11.19 -13.99
C ALA A 130 3.69 10.45 -15.17
N ALA A 131 4.27 9.32 -15.57
CA ALA A 131 3.70 8.47 -16.62
C ALA A 131 2.30 7.96 -16.24
N LEU A 132 2.09 7.48 -15.03
CA LEU A 132 0.77 7.06 -14.56
C LEU A 132 -0.22 8.23 -14.51
N GLN A 133 0.17 9.40 -14.03
CA GLN A 133 -0.70 10.57 -13.95
C GLN A 133 -1.20 11.01 -15.34
N VAL A 134 -0.32 11.01 -16.33
CA VAL A 134 -0.69 11.33 -17.73
C VAL A 134 -1.56 10.23 -18.32
N GLY A 135 -1.25 8.97 -18.04
CA GLY A 135 -2.06 7.83 -18.47
C GLY A 135 -3.46 7.83 -17.87
N PHE A 136 -3.60 8.17 -16.59
CA PHE A 136 -4.90 8.31 -15.92
C PHE A 136 -5.77 9.41 -16.55
N LYS A 137 -5.17 10.55 -16.89
CA LYS A 137 -5.88 11.63 -17.60
C LYS A 137 -6.29 11.24 -19.02
N ALA A 138 -5.52 10.40 -19.70
CA ALA A 138 -5.79 9.94 -21.05
C ALA A 138 -6.80 8.79 -21.12
N ALA A 139 -7.00 8.06 -20.02
CA ALA A 139 -7.90 6.91 -19.96
C ALA A 139 -9.36 7.33 -20.11
N THR A 140 -10.08 6.65 -21.03
CA THR A 140 -11.49 6.94 -21.34
C THR A 140 -12.44 5.83 -20.90
N GLY A 141 -11.93 4.68 -20.47
CA GLY A 141 -12.73 3.55 -20.00
C GLY A 141 -13.30 3.74 -18.60
N ASP A 142 -14.35 3.01 -18.29
CA ASP A 142 -15.01 3.00 -16.98
C ASP A 142 -14.18 2.24 -15.93
N ALA A 143 -13.43 1.25 -16.39
CA ALA A 143 -12.40 0.56 -15.63
C ALA A 143 -11.01 0.91 -16.18
N VAL A 144 -10.10 1.25 -15.31
CA VAL A 144 -8.70 1.53 -15.65
C VAL A 144 -7.81 0.46 -15.02
N ILE A 145 -6.92 -0.13 -15.81
CA ILE A 145 -5.95 -1.13 -15.36
C ILE A 145 -4.56 -0.52 -15.50
N THR A 146 -3.74 -0.63 -14.47
CA THR A 146 -2.29 -0.36 -14.59
C THR A 146 -1.53 -1.67 -14.58
N MET A 147 -0.46 -1.76 -15.32
CA MET A 147 0.50 -2.85 -15.27
C MET A 147 1.88 -2.41 -15.77
N ASP A 148 2.91 -3.13 -15.38
CA ASP A 148 4.27 -2.87 -15.82
C ASP A 148 4.54 -3.51 -17.19
N ALA A 149 5.42 -2.90 -17.99
CA ALA A 149 5.71 -3.37 -19.35
C ALA A 149 6.70 -4.55 -19.42
N ASP A 150 7.28 -4.99 -18.30
CA ASP A 150 8.39 -5.95 -18.21
C ASP A 150 7.97 -7.44 -18.24
N LEU A 151 6.70 -7.73 -18.55
CA LEU A 151 6.13 -9.09 -18.59
C LEU A 151 6.19 -9.86 -17.26
N GLN A 152 6.42 -9.18 -16.13
CA GLN A 152 6.38 -9.81 -14.81
C GLN A 152 4.95 -9.97 -14.28
N ASP A 153 4.06 -9.06 -14.62
CA ASP A 153 2.64 -9.13 -14.30
C ASP A 153 1.89 -9.94 -15.35
N ASP A 154 0.99 -10.84 -14.94
CA ASP A 154 0.21 -11.68 -15.85
C ASP A 154 -1.08 -10.97 -16.27
N PRO A 155 -1.26 -10.62 -17.57
CA PRO A 155 -2.50 -10.00 -18.05
C PRO A 155 -3.75 -10.86 -17.85
N HIS A 156 -3.61 -12.18 -17.72
CA HIS A 156 -4.74 -13.10 -17.51
C HIS A 156 -5.40 -12.94 -16.13
N GLU A 157 -4.79 -12.20 -15.22
CA GLU A 157 -5.41 -11.83 -13.93
C GLU A 157 -6.36 -10.61 -14.05
N ILE A 158 -6.36 -9.90 -15.17
CA ILE A 158 -7.23 -8.73 -15.38
C ILE A 158 -8.71 -9.05 -15.17
N PRO A 159 -9.28 -10.14 -15.71
CA PRO A 159 -10.68 -10.50 -15.46
C PRO A 159 -11.02 -10.67 -13.98
N ASN A 160 -10.10 -11.26 -13.21
CA ASN A 160 -10.28 -11.46 -11.77
C ASN A 160 -10.28 -10.13 -10.98
N LEU A 161 -9.42 -9.20 -11.38
CA LEU A 161 -9.38 -7.84 -10.78
C LEU A 161 -10.65 -7.06 -11.12
N LEU A 162 -11.14 -7.12 -12.35
CA LEU A 162 -12.37 -6.47 -12.76
C LEU A 162 -13.58 -7.03 -12.01
N LYS A 163 -13.62 -8.34 -11.76
CA LYS A 163 -14.67 -8.96 -10.94
C LYS A 163 -14.72 -8.36 -9.53
N LYS A 164 -13.57 -8.00 -8.93
CA LYS A 164 -13.53 -7.31 -7.62
C LYS A 164 -14.15 -5.91 -7.68
N LEU A 165 -13.96 -5.20 -8.78
CA LEU A 165 -14.64 -3.93 -8.98
C LEU A 165 -16.16 -4.12 -9.14
N ASP A 166 -16.60 -5.19 -9.83
CA ASP A 166 -18.02 -5.53 -9.94
C ASP A 166 -18.65 -5.92 -8.59
N GLU A 167 -17.86 -6.45 -7.65
CA GLU A 167 -18.29 -6.72 -6.26
C GLU A 167 -18.52 -5.44 -5.43
N GLY A 168 -18.24 -4.24 -5.98
CA GLY A 168 -18.45 -2.95 -5.33
C GLY A 168 -17.21 -2.27 -4.77
N TYR A 169 -16.01 -2.82 -5.03
CA TYR A 169 -14.76 -2.14 -4.69
C TYR A 169 -14.40 -1.09 -5.74
N ASP A 170 -13.76 -0.01 -5.31
CA ASP A 170 -13.32 1.06 -6.20
C ASP A 170 -11.91 0.84 -6.73
N LEU A 171 -11.07 0.14 -5.94
CA LEU A 171 -9.70 -0.23 -6.30
C LEU A 171 -9.42 -1.67 -5.87
N CYS A 172 -8.88 -2.47 -6.80
CA CYS A 172 -8.32 -3.78 -6.51
C CYS A 172 -6.82 -3.80 -6.83
N SER A 173 -5.98 -4.05 -5.83
CA SER A 173 -4.52 -4.20 -6.01
C SER A 173 -4.14 -5.66 -6.17
N GLY A 174 -3.26 -5.97 -7.10
CA GLY A 174 -2.64 -7.28 -7.14
C GLY A 174 -1.76 -7.51 -5.90
N TRP A 175 -1.70 -8.76 -5.44
CA TRP A 175 -0.79 -9.21 -4.39
C TRP A 175 0.10 -10.33 -4.93
N LYS A 176 1.40 -10.03 -5.10
CA LYS A 176 2.43 -10.99 -5.53
C LYS A 176 2.76 -11.93 -4.38
N LYS A 177 1.94 -12.99 -4.18
CA LYS A 177 2.09 -13.95 -3.09
C LYS A 177 3.40 -14.74 -3.26
N GLU A 178 3.68 -15.21 -4.46
CA GLU A 178 4.93 -15.87 -4.84
C GLU A 178 5.81 -14.89 -5.59
N ARG A 179 6.98 -14.56 -5.03
CA ARG A 179 7.91 -13.61 -5.61
C ARG A 179 9.20 -14.31 -6.00
N PHE A 180 9.59 -14.17 -7.26
CA PHE A 180 10.88 -14.63 -7.80
C PHE A 180 11.96 -13.56 -7.70
N ASP A 181 11.82 -12.63 -6.76
CA ASP A 181 12.77 -11.54 -6.54
C ASP A 181 13.97 -11.98 -5.69
N PRO A 182 15.18 -11.36 -5.88
CA PRO A 182 16.33 -11.58 -5.03
C PRO A 182 16.05 -11.36 -3.54
N PHE A 183 16.76 -12.09 -2.67
CA PHE A 183 16.52 -12.14 -1.23
C PHE A 183 16.45 -10.74 -0.56
N ILE A 184 17.39 -9.86 -0.89
CA ILE A 184 17.47 -8.47 -0.36
C ILE A 184 16.21 -7.67 -0.72
N LYS A 185 15.72 -7.79 -1.97
CA LYS A 185 14.51 -7.10 -2.44
C LYS A 185 13.26 -7.61 -1.72
N LYS A 186 13.21 -8.90 -1.38
CA LYS A 186 12.08 -9.52 -0.66
C LYS A 186 11.95 -8.97 0.78
N TYR A 187 13.07 -8.84 1.51
CA TYR A 187 13.05 -8.32 2.88
C TYR A 187 12.78 -6.82 2.93
N SER A 188 13.42 -6.02 2.06
CA SER A 188 13.17 -4.58 1.98
C SER A 188 11.71 -4.28 1.63
N SER A 189 11.11 -5.05 0.73
CA SER A 189 9.69 -4.92 0.37
C SER A 189 8.75 -5.30 1.53
N ARG A 190 9.08 -6.34 2.31
CA ARG A 190 8.29 -6.72 3.50
C ARG A 190 8.31 -5.63 4.57
N PHE A 191 9.49 -5.09 4.86
CA PHE A 191 9.63 -3.98 5.81
C PHE A 191 8.86 -2.75 5.35
N PHE A 192 8.97 -2.39 4.08
CA PHE A 192 8.23 -1.29 3.47
C PHE A 192 6.71 -1.48 3.59
N ASN A 193 6.20 -2.66 3.20
CA ASN A 193 4.77 -2.96 3.29
C ASN A 193 4.28 -2.95 4.75
N PHE A 194 5.07 -3.46 5.69
CA PHE A 194 4.76 -3.43 7.13
C PHE A 194 4.68 -1.99 7.66
N ALA A 195 5.69 -1.17 7.37
CA ALA A 195 5.70 0.24 7.77
C ALA A 195 4.53 1.02 7.15
N THR A 196 4.27 0.83 5.85
CA THR A 196 3.13 1.45 5.14
C THR A 196 1.80 1.03 5.76
N ARG A 197 1.65 -0.25 6.13
CA ARG A 197 0.43 -0.78 6.79
C ARG A 197 0.16 -0.10 8.13
N ILE A 198 1.19 0.03 8.97
CA ILE A 198 1.06 0.69 10.29
C ILE A 198 0.70 2.17 10.10
N MET A 199 1.43 2.87 9.22
CA MET A 199 1.27 4.31 9.05
C MET A 199 -0.04 4.68 8.35
N SER A 200 -0.48 3.89 7.36
CA SER A 200 -1.72 4.14 6.61
C SER A 200 -2.97 3.54 7.27
N GLY A 201 -2.82 2.56 8.15
CA GLY A 201 -3.94 1.79 8.72
C GLY A 201 -4.61 0.83 7.73
N ILE A 202 -4.03 0.63 6.54
CA ILE A 202 -4.62 -0.19 5.47
C ILE A 202 -4.05 -1.60 5.50
N LYS A 203 -4.92 -2.61 5.50
CA LYS A 203 -4.53 -4.02 5.57
C LYS A 203 -4.30 -4.62 4.18
N LEU A 204 -3.29 -4.13 3.44
CA LEU A 204 -2.82 -4.74 2.20
C LEU A 204 -1.49 -5.46 2.40
N HIS A 205 -1.28 -6.55 1.66
CA HIS A 205 -0.02 -7.31 1.69
C HIS A 205 1.02 -6.73 0.73
N ASP A 206 0.59 -6.11 -0.38
CA ASP A 206 1.48 -5.55 -1.39
C ASP A 206 1.00 -4.20 -1.91
N PHE A 207 1.64 -3.12 -1.45
CA PHE A 207 1.35 -1.76 -1.94
C PHE A 207 2.00 -1.46 -3.30
N ASN A 208 3.09 -2.17 -3.63
CA ASN A 208 3.95 -1.86 -4.77
C ASN A 208 3.69 -2.73 -6.02
N CYS A 209 2.62 -3.53 -6.04
CA CYS A 209 2.24 -4.28 -7.24
C CYS A 209 1.90 -3.30 -8.37
N GLY A 210 2.42 -3.52 -9.60
CA GLY A 210 2.10 -2.73 -10.78
C GLY A 210 0.70 -2.99 -11.29
N LEU A 211 0.25 -4.24 -11.19
CA LEU A 211 -1.06 -4.68 -11.66
C LEU A 211 -2.15 -4.29 -10.68
N LYS A 212 -2.97 -3.32 -11.06
CA LYS A 212 -4.10 -2.82 -10.29
C LYS A 212 -5.27 -2.49 -11.19
N ALA A 213 -6.49 -2.64 -10.68
CA ALA A 213 -7.72 -2.22 -11.34
C ALA A 213 -8.39 -1.11 -10.53
N TYR A 214 -8.94 -0.13 -11.23
CA TYR A 214 -9.58 1.05 -10.68
C TYR A 214 -10.90 1.32 -11.38
N ARG A 215 -11.89 1.83 -10.65
CA ARG A 215 -12.97 2.59 -11.26
C ARG A 215 -12.43 3.92 -11.80
N ARG A 216 -13.01 4.41 -12.90
CA ARG A 216 -12.57 5.67 -13.51
C ARG A 216 -12.54 6.84 -12.52
N GLU A 217 -13.53 6.90 -11.64
CA GLU A 217 -13.65 7.93 -10.62
C GLU A 217 -12.40 8.00 -9.72
N VAL A 218 -11.83 6.85 -9.35
CA VAL A 218 -10.60 6.80 -8.52
C VAL A 218 -9.46 7.51 -9.23
N VAL A 219 -9.18 7.16 -10.49
CA VAL A 219 -8.03 7.71 -11.22
C VAL A 219 -8.19 9.19 -11.57
N GLN A 220 -9.43 9.67 -11.71
CA GLN A 220 -9.72 11.08 -11.95
C GLN A 220 -9.46 11.96 -10.72
N ASN A 221 -9.62 11.40 -9.52
CA ASN A 221 -9.41 12.10 -8.26
C ASN A 221 -8.00 11.89 -7.68
N LEU A 222 -7.19 10.99 -8.26
CA LEU A 222 -5.82 10.77 -7.80
C LEU A 222 -4.86 11.79 -8.41
N ASN A 223 -4.01 12.35 -7.57
CA ASN A 223 -2.86 13.16 -7.98
C ASN A 223 -1.57 12.41 -7.61
N VAL A 224 -0.89 11.86 -8.62
CA VAL A 224 0.28 10.99 -8.45
C VAL A 224 1.52 11.69 -8.98
N TYR A 225 2.44 12.07 -8.09
CA TYR A 225 3.70 12.74 -8.40
C TYR A 225 4.87 12.14 -7.61
N GLY A 226 6.11 12.48 -7.93
CA GLY A 226 7.30 11.96 -7.26
C GLY A 226 7.34 10.42 -7.26
N GLU A 227 7.46 9.78 -6.12
CA GLU A 227 7.41 8.32 -5.96
C GLU A 227 6.05 7.79 -5.46
N LEU A 228 4.97 8.62 -5.54
CA LEU A 228 3.65 8.29 -5.00
C LEU A 228 2.94 7.13 -5.71
N HIS A 229 3.45 6.68 -6.86
CA HIS A 229 2.90 5.51 -7.56
C HIS A 229 2.85 4.24 -6.69
N ARG A 230 3.68 4.14 -5.65
CA ARG A 230 3.69 3.03 -4.68
C ARG A 230 2.56 3.13 -3.67
N TYR A 231 2.07 4.34 -3.43
CA TYR A 231 1.08 4.67 -2.40
C TYR A 231 -0.31 4.94 -2.96
N VAL A 232 -0.52 4.65 -4.24
CA VAL A 232 -1.84 4.84 -4.88
C VAL A 232 -2.99 4.26 -4.07
N PRO A 233 -2.90 3.02 -3.49
CA PRO A 233 -3.96 2.52 -2.63
C PRO A 233 -4.17 3.37 -1.36
N VAL A 234 -3.09 3.94 -0.81
CA VAL A 234 -3.16 4.80 0.37
C VAL A 234 -3.87 6.11 0.04
N LEU A 235 -3.49 6.73 -1.08
CA LEU A 235 -4.10 7.98 -1.56
C LEU A 235 -5.60 7.79 -1.83
N ALA A 236 -5.98 6.69 -2.50
CA ALA A 236 -7.37 6.37 -2.78
C ALA A 236 -8.17 6.16 -1.48
N LYS A 237 -7.62 5.42 -0.50
CA LYS A 237 -8.28 5.21 0.80
C LYS A 237 -8.52 6.50 1.56
N TRP A 238 -7.57 7.42 1.56
CA TRP A 238 -7.72 8.72 2.23
C TRP A 238 -8.77 9.63 1.57
N GLN A 239 -9.06 9.40 0.29
CA GLN A 239 -10.17 10.06 -0.42
C GLN A 239 -11.53 9.37 -0.22
N GLY A 240 -11.56 8.28 0.58
CA GLY A 240 -12.79 7.58 0.93
C GLY A 240 -13.11 6.37 0.06
N PHE A 241 -12.31 6.04 -0.94
CA PHE A 241 -12.56 4.90 -1.82
C PHE A 241 -12.38 3.55 -1.10
N THR A 242 -13.14 2.56 -1.52
CA THR A 242 -13.07 1.18 -1.03
C THR A 242 -11.98 0.41 -1.75
N ILE A 243 -11.14 -0.31 -0.98
CA ILE A 243 -9.96 -0.99 -1.53
C ILE A 243 -9.97 -2.46 -1.15
N THR A 244 -9.56 -3.29 -2.09
CA THR A 244 -9.30 -4.72 -1.87
C THR A 244 -7.99 -5.15 -2.54
N GLU A 245 -7.56 -6.37 -2.27
CA GLU A 245 -6.44 -7.00 -2.95
C GLU A 245 -6.79 -8.41 -3.41
N LEU A 246 -6.09 -8.87 -4.45
CA LEU A 246 -6.23 -10.20 -5.01
C LEU A 246 -4.84 -10.82 -5.21
N PRO A 247 -4.59 -12.06 -4.80
CA PRO A 247 -3.38 -12.78 -5.17
C PRO A 247 -3.30 -12.90 -6.70
N VAL A 248 -2.16 -12.48 -7.27
CA VAL A 248 -1.90 -12.52 -8.71
C VAL A 248 -0.64 -13.31 -9.00
N LYS A 249 -0.59 -13.94 -10.17
CA LYS A 249 0.60 -14.61 -10.65
C LYS A 249 1.68 -13.58 -11.00
N HIS A 250 2.91 -13.91 -10.66
CA HIS A 250 4.06 -13.10 -10.96
C HIS A 250 5.12 -13.94 -11.66
N HIS A 251 5.58 -13.50 -12.82
CA HIS A 251 6.58 -14.20 -13.60
C HIS A 251 7.98 -13.65 -13.34
N PRO A 252 9.02 -14.51 -13.48
CA PRO A 252 10.40 -14.01 -13.48
C PRO A 252 10.59 -13.08 -14.69
N ARG A 253 11.42 -12.05 -14.52
CA ARG A 253 11.75 -11.11 -15.58
C ARG A 253 12.40 -11.87 -16.74
N ARG A 254 11.85 -11.71 -17.95
CA ARG A 254 12.35 -12.37 -19.16
C ARG A 254 13.41 -11.53 -19.89
N TYR A 255 13.29 -10.21 -19.86
CA TYR A 255 14.12 -9.26 -20.61
C TYR A 255 14.62 -8.13 -19.71
N GLY A 256 15.73 -7.49 -20.08
CA GLY A 256 16.27 -6.31 -19.41
C GLY A 256 17.04 -6.59 -18.10
N LYS A 257 17.73 -5.56 -17.57
CA LYS A 257 18.53 -5.62 -16.33
C LYS A 257 17.79 -4.98 -15.16
N THR A 258 17.92 -5.56 -13.98
CA THR A 258 17.33 -5.01 -12.75
C THR A 258 18.04 -3.72 -12.34
N LYS A 259 17.34 -2.59 -12.35
CA LYS A 259 17.86 -1.27 -11.95
C LYS A 259 17.71 -1.03 -10.43
N PHE A 260 18.00 -2.02 -9.58
CA PHE A 260 17.76 -1.92 -8.14
C PHE A 260 19.04 -1.47 -7.42
N GLY A 261 19.00 -0.30 -6.76
CA GLY A 261 20.09 0.24 -5.94
C GLY A 261 19.65 0.51 -4.49
N ILE A 262 20.62 0.49 -3.55
CA ILE A 262 20.41 0.76 -2.11
C ILE A 262 19.81 2.16 -1.87
N SER A 263 20.13 3.14 -2.73
CA SER A 263 19.57 4.50 -2.67
C SER A 263 18.03 4.53 -2.75
N ARG A 264 17.41 3.54 -3.43
CA ARG A 264 15.94 3.40 -3.50
C ARG A 264 15.30 3.05 -2.16
N PHE A 265 16.02 2.37 -1.27
CA PHE A 265 15.51 2.04 0.06
C PHE A 265 15.35 3.32 0.90
N PHE A 266 16.39 4.16 0.95
CA PHE A 266 16.34 5.43 1.66
C PHE A 266 15.30 6.39 1.07
N LYS A 267 15.22 6.48 -0.27
CA LYS A 267 14.18 7.27 -0.95
C LYS A 267 12.79 6.78 -0.57
N GLY A 268 12.54 5.46 -0.62
CA GLY A 268 11.25 4.88 -0.25
C GLY A 268 10.86 5.15 1.21
N PHE A 269 11.81 5.21 2.14
CA PHE A 269 11.54 5.55 3.54
C PHE A 269 11.20 7.05 3.71
N ILE A 270 11.93 7.93 3.05
CA ILE A 270 11.62 9.38 3.05
C ILE A 270 10.26 9.63 2.39
N ASP A 271 9.97 8.93 1.28
CA ASP A 271 8.68 9.00 0.61
C ASP A 271 7.53 8.55 1.52
N LEU A 272 7.74 7.52 2.35
CA LEU A 272 6.74 7.05 3.31
C LEU A 272 6.42 8.12 4.36
N ILE A 273 7.45 8.79 4.89
CA ILE A 273 7.27 9.92 5.82
C ILE A 273 6.52 11.04 5.12
N THR A 274 6.94 11.41 3.90
CA THR A 274 6.30 12.46 3.10
C THR A 274 4.84 12.15 2.84
N VAL A 275 4.52 10.93 2.38
CA VAL A 275 3.13 10.51 2.10
C VAL A 275 2.27 10.57 3.36
N THR A 276 2.79 10.07 4.48
CA THR A 276 2.07 10.09 5.75
C THR A 276 1.82 11.51 6.23
N PHE A 277 2.83 12.37 6.10
CA PHE A 277 2.71 13.78 6.46
C PHE A 277 1.69 14.49 5.54
N VAL A 278 1.83 14.34 4.21
CA VAL A 278 0.93 14.92 3.22
C VAL A 278 -0.51 14.43 3.39
N GLY A 279 -0.70 13.13 3.61
CA GLY A 279 -2.04 12.56 3.72
C GLY A 279 -2.76 12.85 5.03
N ARG A 280 -2.02 12.95 6.13
CA ARG A 280 -2.62 13.05 7.47
C ARG A 280 -2.54 14.46 8.05
N TYR A 281 -1.44 15.17 7.80
CA TYR A 281 -1.14 16.43 8.45
C TYR A 281 -1.15 17.66 7.52
N ILE A 282 -1.14 17.48 6.18
CA ILE A 282 -1.15 18.62 5.26
C ILE A 282 -2.39 19.49 5.42
N LYS A 283 -3.52 18.92 5.84
CA LYS A 283 -4.77 19.66 6.09
C LYS A 283 -4.80 20.37 7.46
N ARG A 284 -3.90 19.98 8.39
CA ARG A 284 -3.81 20.51 9.77
C ARG A 284 -2.38 20.43 10.27
N PRO A 285 -1.43 21.15 9.69
CA PRO A 285 -0.01 21.08 10.06
C PRO A 285 0.24 21.53 11.48
N MET A 286 -0.58 22.43 12.02
CA MET A 286 -0.50 22.90 13.40
C MET A 286 -0.64 21.75 14.41
N HIS A 287 -1.42 20.70 14.13
CA HIS A 287 -1.57 19.57 15.06
C HIS A 287 -0.27 18.79 15.21
N PHE A 288 0.52 18.68 14.15
CA PHE A 288 1.81 17.98 14.19
C PHE A 288 2.90 18.86 14.83
N PHE A 289 3.16 20.00 14.21
CA PHE A 289 4.24 20.88 14.65
C PHE A 289 3.94 21.52 16.02
N GLY A 290 2.70 21.87 16.30
CA GLY A 290 2.27 22.44 17.57
C GLY A 290 2.43 21.46 18.72
N PHE A 291 2.10 20.16 18.53
CA PHE A 291 2.29 19.14 19.55
C PHE A 291 3.77 18.96 19.93
N PHE A 292 4.64 18.75 18.94
CA PHE A 292 6.07 18.58 19.19
C PHE A 292 6.72 19.88 19.67
N GLY A 293 6.25 21.02 19.16
CA GLY A 293 6.70 22.33 19.63
C GLY A 293 6.36 22.58 21.10
N ALA A 294 5.12 22.33 21.50
CA ALA A 294 4.69 22.45 22.89
C ALA A 294 5.45 21.49 23.80
N LEU A 295 5.62 20.22 23.40
CA LEU A 295 6.37 19.24 24.16
C LEU A 295 7.82 19.70 24.40
N ALA A 296 8.53 20.11 23.35
CA ALA A 296 9.90 20.59 23.47
C ALA A 296 9.98 21.84 24.35
N PHE A 297 9.07 22.80 24.17
CA PHE A 297 8.99 24.03 24.94
C PHE A 297 8.82 23.75 26.44
N PHE A 298 7.82 22.93 26.81
CA PHE A 298 7.56 22.63 28.23
C PHE A 298 8.68 21.80 28.89
N VAL A 299 9.28 20.84 28.14
CA VAL A 299 10.46 20.12 28.66
C VAL A 299 11.62 21.06 28.88
N GLY A 300 11.89 21.97 27.94
CA GLY A 300 12.92 23.00 28.12
C GLY A 300 12.65 23.93 29.29
N LEU A 301 11.38 24.31 29.50
CA LEU A 301 10.95 25.16 30.62
C LEU A 301 11.12 24.44 31.98
N ILE A 302 10.79 23.15 32.05
CA ILE A 302 11.00 22.33 33.27
C ILE A 302 12.49 22.22 33.58
N VAL A 303 13.34 21.93 32.59
CA VAL A 303 14.78 21.82 32.76
C VAL A 303 15.37 23.13 33.28
N ASN A 304 15.04 24.25 32.64
CA ASN A 304 15.56 25.56 33.07
C ASN A 304 14.97 26.00 34.41
N GLY A 305 13.68 25.69 34.67
CA GLY A 305 13.06 25.97 35.97
C GLY A 305 13.75 25.24 37.13
N TYR A 306 14.04 23.93 36.91
CA TYR A 306 14.81 23.14 37.87
C TYR A 306 16.20 23.79 38.15
N LEU A 307 16.92 24.15 37.09
CA LEU A 307 18.23 24.79 37.25
C LEU A 307 18.15 26.17 37.92
N THR A 308 17.09 26.91 37.67
CA THR A 308 16.85 28.20 38.36
C THR A 308 16.63 28.01 39.85
N ILE A 309 15.87 26.99 40.26
CA ILE A 309 15.67 26.66 41.69
C ILE A 309 17.00 26.25 42.35
N GLU A 310 17.82 25.43 41.66
CA GLU A 310 19.16 25.08 42.16
C GLU A 310 20.05 26.30 42.32
N TRP A 311 20.00 27.23 41.38
CA TRP A 311 20.74 28.47 41.46
C TRP A 311 20.31 29.35 42.64
N LEU A 312 19.02 29.50 42.85
CA LEU A 312 18.46 30.23 44.00
C LEU A 312 18.84 29.58 45.34
N SER A 313 19.10 28.28 45.36
CA SER A 313 19.58 27.52 46.52
C SER A 313 21.10 27.65 46.74
N GLY A 314 21.79 28.53 45.99
CA GLY A 314 23.23 28.81 46.15
C GLY A 314 24.16 27.90 45.37
N ARG A 315 23.63 27.02 44.48
CA ARG A 315 24.46 26.15 43.63
C ARG A 315 24.91 26.87 42.37
N GLN A 316 26.18 26.80 42.04
CA GLN A 316 26.70 27.42 40.79
C GLN A 316 26.21 26.73 39.56
N LEU A 317 25.84 27.51 38.51
CA LEU A 317 25.40 27.02 37.20
C LEU A 317 26.57 26.81 36.23
N SER A 318 27.81 27.12 36.60
CA SER A 318 29.02 26.95 35.79
C SER A 318 29.15 25.51 35.29
N ASN A 319 29.51 25.33 34.00
CA ASN A 319 29.74 24.04 33.36
C ASN A 319 28.55 23.06 33.39
N ARG A 320 27.32 23.55 33.28
CA ARG A 320 26.15 22.67 33.15
C ARG A 320 25.62 22.60 31.72
N PRO A 321 25.97 21.58 30.94
CA PRO A 321 25.44 21.39 29.56
C PRO A 321 23.90 21.37 29.52
N MET A 322 23.25 21.01 30.61
CA MET A 322 21.80 20.94 30.79
C MET A 322 21.11 22.30 30.58
N LEU A 323 21.78 23.41 30.92
CA LEU A 323 21.29 24.77 30.70
C LEU A 323 21.12 25.04 29.17
N PHE A 324 22.16 24.73 28.41
CA PHE A 324 22.12 24.88 26.95
C PHE A 324 21.06 23.99 26.30
N LEU A 325 20.90 22.75 26.82
CA LEU A 325 19.85 21.84 26.35
C LEU A 325 18.46 22.41 26.61
N GLY A 326 18.22 22.94 27.84
CA GLY A 326 16.93 23.55 28.17
C GLY A 326 16.62 24.77 27.29
N MET A 327 17.61 25.65 27.06
CA MET A 327 17.45 26.81 26.18
C MET A 327 17.20 26.38 24.72
N LEU A 328 17.97 25.41 24.23
CA LEU A 328 17.79 24.86 22.87
C LEU A 328 16.38 24.28 22.69
N LEU A 329 15.87 23.52 23.65
CA LEU A 329 14.52 22.94 23.60
C LEU A 329 13.43 24.02 23.56
N ILE A 330 13.57 25.12 24.29
CA ILE A 330 12.64 26.25 24.24
C ILE A 330 12.66 26.89 22.84
N ILE A 331 13.84 27.17 22.30
CA ILE A 331 13.99 27.78 20.98
C ILE A 331 13.38 26.86 19.89
N VAL A 332 13.73 25.59 19.91
CA VAL A 332 13.17 24.58 18.95
C VAL A 332 11.66 24.48 19.10
N GLY A 333 11.15 24.53 20.34
CA GLY A 333 9.72 24.51 20.62
C GLY A 333 8.98 25.69 19.97
N VAL A 334 9.50 26.91 20.14
CA VAL A 334 8.95 28.11 19.49
C VAL A 334 9.04 28.05 17.96
N GLN A 335 10.16 27.54 17.42
CA GLN A 335 10.32 27.38 15.97
C GLN A 335 9.31 26.39 15.38
N PHE A 336 9.10 25.24 16.02
CA PHE A 336 8.09 24.27 15.55
C PHE A 336 6.68 24.87 15.59
N PHE A 337 6.35 25.60 16.63
CA PHE A 337 5.06 26.29 16.74
C PHE A 337 4.89 27.31 15.59
N SER A 338 5.90 28.12 15.32
CA SER A 338 5.89 29.09 14.21
C SER A 338 5.73 28.42 12.84
N VAL A 339 6.45 27.30 12.59
CA VAL A 339 6.30 26.50 11.36
C VAL A 339 4.89 25.93 11.26
N GLY A 340 4.31 25.47 12.38
CA GLY A 340 2.93 24.99 12.42
C GLY A 340 1.92 26.07 12.02
N LEU A 341 2.06 27.29 12.54
CA LEU A 341 1.21 28.43 12.19
C LEU A 341 1.37 28.82 10.71
N LEU A 342 2.58 28.93 10.20
CA LEU A 342 2.84 29.23 8.80
C LEU A 342 2.23 28.15 7.89
N GLY A 343 2.37 26.87 8.25
CA GLY A 343 1.74 25.78 7.53
C GLY A 343 0.22 25.90 7.50
N GLU A 344 -0.42 26.23 8.62
CA GLU A 344 -1.88 26.42 8.69
C GLU A 344 -2.35 27.62 7.84
N MET A 345 -1.58 28.72 7.85
CA MET A 345 -1.87 29.88 6.99
C MET A 345 -1.78 29.53 5.51
N LEU A 346 -0.75 28.77 5.07
CA LEU A 346 -0.63 28.31 3.69
C LEU A 346 -1.79 27.40 3.27
N VAL A 347 -2.21 26.50 4.15
CA VAL A 347 -3.38 25.65 3.92
C VAL A 347 -4.64 26.50 3.79
N HIS A 348 -4.80 27.51 4.62
CA HIS A 348 -5.97 28.39 4.58
C HIS A 348 -6.02 29.22 3.28
N GLN A 349 -4.88 29.73 2.81
CA GLN A 349 -4.82 30.46 1.52
C GLN A 349 -5.21 29.59 0.32
N ASN A 350 -4.86 28.29 0.34
CA ASN A 350 -5.16 27.35 -0.74
C ASN A 350 -6.52 26.65 -0.59
N GLN A 351 -7.37 27.08 0.36
CA GLN A 351 -8.69 26.45 0.58
C GLN A 351 -9.72 26.70 -0.52
N SER A 352 -9.54 27.72 -1.37
CA SER A 352 -10.45 28.04 -2.46
C SER A 352 -10.54 26.98 -3.57
N GLU A 353 -9.60 26.03 -3.63
CA GLU A 353 -9.54 24.97 -4.64
C GLU A 353 -9.77 23.56 -4.03
N ARG A 354 -10.53 23.44 -2.94
CA ARG A 354 -10.80 22.12 -2.37
C ARG A 354 -11.72 21.32 -3.26
N GLU A 355 -11.16 20.42 -4.02
CA GLU A 355 -11.89 19.33 -4.68
C GLU A 355 -12.38 18.32 -3.61
N TYR A 356 -13.69 18.28 -3.40
CA TYR A 356 -14.32 17.22 -2.62
C TYR A 356 -14.77 16.10 -3.57
N VAL A 357 -14.42 14.85 -3.25
CA VAL A 357 -14.97 13.70 -3.97
C VAL A 357 -16.41 13.50 -3.48
N VAL A 358 -17.38 13.86 -4.31
CA VAL A 358 -18.81 13.69 -4.02
C VAL A 358 -19.19 12.27 -4.39
N LYS A 359 -19.75 11.50 -3.46
CA LYS A 359 -20.18 10.13 -3.72
C LYS A 359 -21.49 10.05 -4.49
N ASP A 360 -22.47 10.88 -4.11
CA ASP A 360 -23.79 10.91 -4.71
C ASP A 360 -24.27 12.36 -4.85
N ARG A 361 -25.00 12.64 -5.91
CA ARG A 361 -25.59 13.96 -6.18
C ARG A 361 -27.02 13.76 -6.72
N ASN A 362 -27.99 14.46 -6.15
CA ASN A 362 -29.38 14.48 -6.66
C ASN A 362 -29.46 15.31 -7.94
#